data_d8b2eb08d5392698241936666a5cc4b9
#
_entry.id   d8b2eb08d5392698241936666a5cc4b9
#
_cell.length_a   1.000
_cell.length_b   1.000
_cell.length_c   1.000
_cell.angle_alpha   90.00
_cell.angle_beta   90.00
_cell.angle_gamma   90.00
#
_symmetry.space_group_name_H-M   'P 1'
#
loop_
_entity.id
_entity.type
_entity.pdbx_description
1 polymer ?
#
loop_
_entity_poly.entity_id
_entity_poly.type
_entity_poly.pdbx_seq_one_letter_code
_entity_poly.pdbx_strand_id
1 'polypeptide(L)'
;VVRTGSDASYLYVAIETPWPFDSVRYVLGFDTIDSTQGEHRLPGLAVTSPDGFEFAAVLEDSSHADLRVVPWYDPYLIPRAGMGPTALDAFYHFGATARGAASQGVYDTLFLTTNRWRIGRDGRTFPARGVNRGRLRYGRAAETTLADWYVDRAAGLVELRLAWGLLNVTDPSSRTVLARIAPPDRFTVTRTDGVRIGVAAVRRSDASVRAWLPPGPTYAWPTWETPVWHERLKPAYFALQSLWGTW
;
A
#
# COMPACT_ATOMS: atom_id res chain seq x y z
N VAL A 1 14.05 10.22 -15.23
CA VAL A 1 13.88 8.79 -15.59
C VAL A 1 13.32 8.05 -14.40
N VAL A 2 12.42 7.08 -14.63
CA VAL A 2 11.91 6.18 -13.59
C VAL A 2 12.39 4.77 -13.91
N ARG A 3 12.94 4.09 -12.92
CA ARG A 3 13.36 2.69 -13.00
C ARG A 3 12.60 1.89 -11.96
N THR A 4 12.28 0.66 -12.30
CA THR A 4 11.52 -0.25 -11.45
C THR A 4 12.26 -1.57 -11.35
N GLY A 5 12.26 -2.14 -10.16
CA GLY A 5 12.84 -3.45 -9.86
C GLY A 5 12.07 -4.12 -8.73
N SER A 6 12.35 -5.38 -8.47
CA SER A 6 11.69 -6.12 -7.39
C SER A 6 12.53 -7.28 -6.88
N ASP A 7 12.18 -7.72 -5.68
CA ASP A 7 12.57 -9.02 -5.13
C ASP A 7 11.34 -9.75 -4.55
N ALA A 8 11.57 -10.80 -3.80
CA ALA A 8 10.48 -11.59 -3.19
C ALA A 8 9.65 -10.80 -2.18
N SER A 9 10.14 -9.69 -1.63
CA SER A 9 9.54 -8.94 -0.54
C SER A 9 9.04 -7.56 -0.95
N TYR A 10 9.70 -6.94 -1.94
CA TYR A 10 9.52 -5.52 -2.24
C TYR A 10 9.46 -5.23 -3.74
N LEU A 11 8.69 -4.19 -4.07
CA LEU A 11 8.79 -3.39 -5.28
C LEU A 11 9.74 -2.23 -5.00
N TYR A 12 10.69 -1.99 -5.91
CA TYR A 12 11.64 -0.88 -5.87
C TYR A 12 11.35 0.10 -7.00
N VAL A 13 11.37 1.39 -6.68
CA VAL A 13 11.24 2.47 -7.65
C VAL A 13 12.37 3.46 -7.44
N ALA A 14 13.07 3.81 -8.50
CA ALA A 14 14.10 4.84 -8.48
C ALA A 14 13.76 5.95 -9.48
N ILE A 15 13.79 7.19 -9.03
CA ILE A 15 13.52 8.39 -9.83
C ILE A 15 14.80 9.18 -9.96
N GLU A 16 15.37 9.20 -11.17
CA GLU A 16 16.46 10.13 -11.51
C GLU A 16 15.85 11.50 -11.82
N THR A 17 16.25 12.51 -11.09
CA THR A 17 15.67 13.84 -11.14
C THR A 17 16.73 14.93 -11.27
N PRO A 18 16.52 15.96 -12.13
CA PRO A 18 17.39 17.11 -12.18
C PRO A 18 17.07 18.17 -11.11
N TRP A 19 15.97 17.99 -10.34
CA TRP A 19 15.54 18.99 -9.38
C TRP A 19 15.93 18.63 -7.97
N PRO A 20 16.45 19.60 -7.18
CA PRO A 20 16.71 19.38 -5.77
C PRO A 20 15.43 19.00 -5.02
N PHE A 21 15.50 17.99 -4.17
CA PHE A 21 14.35 17.53 -3.39
C PHE A 21 13.77 18.62 -2.47
N ASP A 22 14.56 19.61 -2.10
CA ASP A 22 14.12 20.75 -1.30
C ASP A 22 13.18 21.70 -2.07
N SER A 23 13.23 21.68 -3.40
CA SER A 23 12.40 22.53 -4.27
C SER A 23 11.15 21.80 -4.81
N VAL A 24 11.15 20.48 -4.78
CA VAL A 24 10.04 19.66 -5.27
C VAL A 24 9.71 18.53 -4.28
N ARG A 25 8.47 18.08 -4.34
CA ARG A 25 8.02 16.81 -3.75
C ARG A 25 7.58 15.87 -4.85
N TYR A 26 7.48 14.60 -4.56
CA TYR A 26 7.06 13.60 -5.53
C TYR A 26 5.75 12.95 -5.12
N VAL A 27 4.89 12.74 -6.13
CA VAL A 27 3.65 11.98 -5.99
C VAL A 27 3.67 10.89 -7.06
N LEU A 28 3.62 9.63 -6.63
CA LEU A 28 3.63 8.47 -7.51
C LEU A 28 2.26 7.79 -7.46
N GLY A 29 1.72 7.45 -8.63
CA GLY A 29 0.54 6.58 -8.73
C GLY A 29 0.96 5.17 -9.12
N PHE A 30 0.28 4.17 -8.56
CA PHE A 30 0.50 2.75 -8.86
C PHE A 30 -0.81 2.12 -9.31
N ASP A 31 -0.84 1.66 -10.56
CA ASP A 31 -1.86 0.78 -11.11
C ASP A 31 -1.39 -0.67 -10.88
N THR A 32 -2.12 -1.40 -10.07
CA THR A 32 -1.73 -2.75 -9.63
C THR A 32 -2.69 -3.85 -10.10
N ILE A 33 -3.89 -3.48 -10.53
CA ILE A 33 -4.90 -4.44 -11.00
C ILE A 33 -4.98 -4.41 -12.52
N ASP A 34 -5.55 -3.33 -13.05
CA ASP A 34 -5.67 -3.02 -14.47
C ASP A 34 -5.96 -1.53 -14.66
N SER A 35 -5.66 -0.99 -15.84
CA SER A 35 -5.73 0.44 -16.14
C SER A 35 -7.13 1.06 -16.10
N THR A 36 -8.18 0.25 -16.01
CA THR A 36 -9.58 0.70 -16.00
C THR A 36 -10.11 0.96 -14.60
N GLN A 37 -9.35 0.57 -13.56
CA GLN A 37 -9.71 0.71 -12.16
C GLN A 37 -8.86 1.79 -11.49
N GLY A 38 -9.24 2.19 -10.29
CA GLY A 38 -8.50 3.22 -9.56
C GLY A 38 -8.90 4.66 -9.91
N GLU A 39 -8.14 5.60 -9.41
CA GLU A 39 -8.31 7.03 -9.62
C GLU A 39 -7.42 7.52 -10.77
N HIS A 40 -8.01 8.24 -11.73
CA HIS A 40 -7.26 8.83 -12.84
C HIS A 40 -6.55 10.15 -12.48
N ARG A 41 -6.65 10.59 -11.23
CA ARG A 41 -5.96 11.76 -10.71
C ARG A 41 -5.13 11.38 -9.49
N LEU A 42 -3.96 11.97 -9.39
CA LEU A 42 -3.14 11.86 -8.19
C LEU A 42 -3.67 12.78 -7.07
N PRO A 43 -3.46 12.45 -5.78
CA PRO A 43 -4.01 13.20 -4.67
C PRO A 43 -3.55 14.66 -4.67
N GLY A 44 -4.54 15.58 -4.71
CA GLY A 44 -4.30 17.02 -4.68
C GLY A 44 -3.67 17.61 -5.95
N LEU A 45 -3.65 16.88 -7.07
CA LEU A 45 -3.08 17.34 -8.32
C LEU A 45 -4.13 17.44 -9.43
N ALA A 46 -3.95 18.42 -10.33
CA ALA A 46 -4.82 18.61 -11.49
C ALA A 46 -4.47 17.71 -12.68
N VAL A 47 -3.39 16.92 -12.59
CA VAL A 47 -2.99 16.02 -13.66
C VAL A 47 -3.94 14.83 -13.77
N THR A 48 -4.25 14.43 -14.99
CA THR A 48 -5.08 13.26 -15.28
C THR A 48 -4.22 12.20 -15.96
N SER A 49 -4.37 10.96 -15.55
CA SER A 49 -3.74 9.79 -16.15
C SER A 49 -4.73 9.07 -17.07
N PRO A 50 -4.27 8.46 -18.15
CA PRO A 50 -5.08 7.51 -18.92
C PRO A 50 -5.39 6.25 -18.11
N ASP A 51 -4.48 5.87 -17.21
CA ASP A 51 -4.62 4.70 -16.34
C ASP A 51 -5.14 5.13 -14.97
N GLY A 52 -5.95 4.27 -14.34
CA GLY A 52 -6.36 4.41 -12.96
C GLY A 52 -5.28 3.91 -12.01
N PHE A 53 -5.16 4.53 -10.84
CA PHE A 53 -4.21 4.14 -9.80
C PHE A 53 -4.99 3.71 -8.55
N GLU A 54 -4.71 2.52 -8.05
CA GLU A 54 -5.26 2.07 -6.77
C GLU A 54 -4.50 2.69 -5.60
N PHE A 55 -3.21 2.98 -5.78
CA PHE A 55 -2.37 3.54 -4.73
C PHE A 55 -1.67 4.81 -5.18
N ALA A 56 -1.38 5.68 -4.21
CA ALA A 56 -0.54 6.85 -4.43
C ALA A 56 0.46 7.01 -3.29
N ALA A 57 1.75 7.08 -3.61
CA ALA A 57 2.77 7.48 -2.65
C ALA A 57 2.99 8.99 -2.73
N VAL A 58 2.90 9.68 -1.60
CA VAL A 58 3.17 11.11 -1.46
C VAL A 58 4.44 11.27 -0.64
N LEU A 59 5.53 11.70 -1.29
CA LEU A 59 6.83 11.94 -0.66
C LEU A 59 6.98 13.45 -0.41
N GLU A 60 6.44 13.92 0.71
CA GLU A 60 6.43 15.33 1.04
C GLU A 60 7.81 15.79 1.53
N ASP A 61 8.28 15.20 2.62
CA ASP A 61 9.61 15.44 3.21
C ASP A 61 10.04 14.21 4.03
N SER A 62 11.23 14.24 4.62
CA SER A 62 11.79 13.11 5.38
C SER A 62 10.94 12.66 6.58
N SER A 63 10.00 13.50 7.04
CA SER A 63 9.11 13.22 8.17
C SER A 63 7.68 12.90 7.71
N HIS A 64 7.32 13.31 6.50
CA HIS A 64 5.97 13.20 5.96
C HIS A 64 6.01 12.52 4.59
N ALA A 65 5.84 11.22 4.63
CA ALA A 65 5.68 10.41 3.42
C ALA A 65 4.70 9.29 3.71
N ASP A 66 3.70 9.14 2.83
CA ASP A 66 2.64 8.17 2.98
C ASP A 66 2.31 7.48 1.66
N LEU A 67 2.11 6.17 1.71
CA LEU A 67 1.35 5.43 0.71
C LEU A 67 -0.13 5.51 1.07
N ARG A 68 -0.95 5.85 0.11
CA ARG A 68 -2.41 5.97 0.22
C ARG A 68 -3.08 5.02 -0.75
N VAL A 69 -4.36 4.73 -0.50
CA VAL A 69 -5.14 3.78 -1.29
C VAL A 69 -6.51 4.40 -1.63
N VAL A 70 -7.07 4.05 -2.78
CA VAL A 70 -8.46 4.40 -3.08
C VAL A 70 -9.39 3.73 -2.07
N PRO A 71 -10.42 4.44 -1.56
CA PRO A 71 -11.24 3.95 -0.43
C PRO A 71 -11.85 2.58 -0.66
N TRP A 72 -12.29 2.26 -1.88
CA TRP A 72 -12.91 0.99 -2.21
C TRP A 72 -11.93 -0.20 -2.28
N TYR A 73 -10.61 0.06 -2.25
CA TYR A 73 -9.57 -0.98 -2.35
C TYR A 73 -8.78 -1.17 -1.06
N ASP A 74 -9.22 -0.57 0.06
CA ASP A 74 -8.62 -0.76 1.39
C ASP A 74 -9.24 -1.96 2.11
N PRO A 75 -8.53 -3.11 2.25
CA PRO A 75 -9.05 -4.30 2.95
C PRO A 75 -9.25 -4.07 4.45
N TYR A 76 -8.72 -2.97 4.99
CA TYR A 76 -8.82 -2.61 6.41
C TYR A 76 -9.83 -1.48 6.68
N LEU A 77 -10.59 -1.07 5.68
CA LEU A 77 -11.60 -0.02 5.84
C LEU A 77 -12.69 -0.41 6.86
N ILE A 78 -13.12 -1.68 6.86
CA ILE A 78 -14.11 -2.18 7.83
C ILE A 78 -13.69 -1.94 9.27
N PRO A 79 -12.47 -2.39 9.71
CA PRO A 79 -12.04 -2.12 11.07
C PRO A 79 -11.99 -0.64 11.41
N ARG A 80 -11.67 0.23 10.44
CA ARG A 80 -11.65 1.68 10.63
C ARG A 80 -13.04 2.26 10.78
N ALA A 81 -13.96 1.91 9.89
CA ALA A 81 -15.35 2.33 9.96
C ALA A 81 -16.04 1.83 11.24
N GLY A 82 -15.62 0.66 11.73
CA GLY A 82 -16.10 0.03 12.94
C GLY A 82 -15.50 0.54 14.25
N MET A 83 -14.92 1.72 14.30
CA MET A 83 -14.27 2.27 15.51
C MET A 83 -15.22 2.91 16.53
N GLY A 84 -16.54 2.71 16.40
CA GLY A 84 -17.55 3.26 17.32
C GLY A 84 -18.48 2.18 17.90
N PRO A 85 -19.40 2.57 18.81
CA PRO A 85 -20.40 1.68 19.40
C PRO A 85 -21.35 1.06 18.37
N THR A 86 -21.55 1.72 17.23
CA THR A 86 -22.38 1.26 16.09
C THR A 86 -21.60 0.50 15.05
N ALA A 87 -20.45 0.00 15.43
CA ALA A 87 -19.47 -0.63 14.55
C ALA A 87 -19.97 -1.85 13.78
N LEU A 88 -21.01 -2.51 14.25
CA LEU A 88 -21.64 -3.62 13.53
C LEU A 88 -22.25 -3.17 12.21
N ASP A 89 -22.84 -1.97 12.16
CA ASP A 89 -23.45 -1.44 10.94
C ASP A 89 -22.39 -1.13 9.87
N ALA A 90 -21.22 -0.68 10.31
CA ALA A 90 -20.12 -0.38 9.42
C ALA A 90 -19.48 -1.65 8.81
N PHE A 91 -19.61 -2.80 9.44
CA PHE A 91 -19.19 -4.09 8.89
C PHE A 91 -19.92 -4.43 7.57
N TYR A 92 -21.13 -3.92 7.38
CA TYR A 92 -21.97 -4.20 6.22
C TYR A 92 -21.89 -3.13 5.12
N HIS A 93 -21.22 -2.02 5.36
CA HIS A 93 -21.07 -0.93 4.37
C HIS A 93 -19.78 -0.98 3.57
N PHE A 94 -19.13 -2.10 3.61
CA PHE A 94 -17.89 -2.37 2.91
C PHE A 94 -18.06 -2.30 1.39
N GLY A 95 -17.25 -1.49 0.74
CA GLY A 95 -17.31 -1.31 -0.71
C GLY A 95 -18.43 -0.40 -1.20
N ALA A 96 -19.10 0.34 -0.29
CA ALA A 96 -20.11 1.33 -0.65
C ALA A 96 -19.53 2.61 -1.27
N THR A 97 -18.22 2.81 -1.25
CA THR A 97 -17.55 3.84 -2.02
C THR A 97 -17.46 3.34 -3.47
N ALA A 98 -18.30 3.94 -4.30
CA ALA A 98 -18.55 3.48 -5.66
C ALA A 98 -17.25 3.32 -6.50
N ARG A 99 -17.02 2.12 -7.00
CA ARG A 99 -16.30 1.95 -8.25
C ARG A 99 -16.96 2.85 -9.30
N GLY A 100 -16.20 3.74 -9.92
CA GLY A 100 -16.67 4.50 -11.06
C GLY A 100 -17.38 5.82 -10.77
N ALA A 101 -17.30 6.37 -9.56
CA ALA A 101 -17.51 7.81 -9.39
C ALA A 101 -16.46 8.56 -10.23
N ALA A 102 -16.85 9.72 -10.79
CA ALA A 102 -15.91 10.55 -11.54
C ALA A 102 -14.62 10.72 -10.73
N SER A 103 -13.48 10.36 -11.32
CA SER A 103 -12.19 10.39 -10.66
C SER A 103 -11.88 11.78 -10.13
N GLN A 104 -11.75 11.90 -8.81
CA GLN A 104 -11.51 13.15 -8.10
C GLN A 104 -10.14 13.18 -7.41
N GLY A 105 -9.35 12.12 -7.52
CA GLY A 105 -8.07 11.99 -6.81
C GLY A 105 -8.24 11.74 -5.31
N VAL A 106 -9.29 11.03 -4.93
CA VAL A 106 -9.59 10.72 -3.53
C VAL A 106 -8.87 9.45 -3.12
N TYR A 107 -8.00 9.59 -2.14
CA TYR A 107 -7.24 8.50 -1.54
C TYR A 107 -7.29 8.61 -0.02
N ASP A 108 -7.39 7.47 0.63
CA ASP A 108 -7.35 7.34 2.07
C ASP A 108 -5.98 6.86 2.55
N THR A 109 -5.69 7.13 3.81
CA THR A 109 -4.56 6.53 4.52
C THR A 109 -4.75 5.03 4.66
N LEU A 110 -3.71 4.23 4.37
CA LEU A 110 -3.72 2.81 4.71
C LEU A 110 -3.73 2.65 6.23
N PHE A 111 -4.85 2.19 6.75
CA PHE A 111 -5.08 2.13 8.19
C PHE A 111 -5.20 0.68 8.66
N LEU A 112 -4.59 0.39 9.81
CA LEU A 112 -4.73 -0.90 10.48
C LEU A 112 -5.30 -0.69 11.88
N THR A 113 -6.45 -1.28 12.16
CA THR A 113 -7.00 -1.32 13.51
C THR A 113 -6.22 -2.31 14.37
N THR A 114 -5.51 -1.80 15.37
CA THR A 114 -4.73 -2.62 16.31
C THR A 114 -5.53 -3.02 17.54
N ASN A 115 -6.60 -2.31 17.85
CA ASN A 115 -7.55 -2.65 18.89
C ASN A 115 -8.95 -2.19 18.46
N ARG A 116 -9.95 -3.07 18.58
CA ARG A 116 -11.36 -2.72 18.33
C ARG A 116 -11.98 -2.17 19.62
N TRP A 117 -12.96 -1.28 19.46
CA TRP A 117 -13.78 -0.83 20.57
C TRP A 117 -14.48 -2.01 21.25
N ARG A 118 -14.46 -2.05 22.57
CA ARG A 118 -15.11 -3.09 23.37
C ARG A 118 -15.39 -2.60 24.78
N ILE A 119 -16.34 -3.26 25.44
CA ILE A 119 -16.63 -3.10 26.87
C ILE A 119 -16.15 -4.35 27.60
N GLY A 120 -15.39 -4.16 28.66
CA GLY A 120 -15.04 -5.24 29.59
C GLY A 120 -16.23 -5.70 30.41
N ARG A 121 -16.14 -6.88 31.02
CA ARG A 121 -17.19 -7.40 31.92
C ARG A 121 -17.42 -6.50 33.15
N ASP A 122 -16.40 -5.74 33.52
CA ASP A 122 -16.42 -4.76 34.61
C ASP A 122 -16.96 -3.38 34.18
N GLY A 123 -17.51 -3.27 32.98
CA GLY A 123 -18.04 -2.02 32.41
C GLY A 123 -16.99 -1.06 31.86
N ARG A 124 -15.68 -1.38 31.95
CA ARG A 124 -14.63 -0.53 31.38
C ARG A 124 -14.70 -0.50 29.86
N THR A 125 -14.54 0.67 29.30
CA THR A 125 -14.48 0.88 27.86
C THR A 125 -13.04 0.84 27.38
N PHE A 126 -12.78 0.07 26.32
CA PHE A 126 -11.51 0.02 25.62
C PHE A 126 -11.70 0.68 24.25
N PRO A 127 -11.17 1.89 24.03
CA PRO A 127 -11.36 2.60 22.78
C PRO A 127 -10.66 1.87 21.64
N ALA A 128 -11.21 2.03 20.44
CA ALA A 128 -10.56 1.56 19.24
C ALA A 128 -9.24 2.34 19.02
N ARG A 129 -8.23 1.62 18.55
CA ARG A 129 -6.92 2.18 18.19
C ARG A 129 -6.49 1.65 16.84
N GLY A 130 -5.75 2.47 16.13
CA GLY A 130 -5.17 2.05 14.87
C GLY A 130 -3.91 2.83 14.54
N VAL A 131 -3.23 2.37 13.51
CA VAL A 131 -2.00 2.96 13.01
C VAL A 131 -2.10 3.16 11.50
N ASN A 132 -1.44 4.20 11.00
CA ASN A 132 -1.21 4.36 9.57
C ASN A 132 -0.10 3.37 9.15
N ARG A 133 -0.46 2.30 8.46
CA ARG A 133 0.49 1.31 7.96
C ARG A 133 1.14 1.75 6.64
N GLY A 134 0.59 2.77 5.99
CA GLY A 134 1.13 3.36 4.77
C GLY A 134 2.19 4.43 5.02
N ARG A 135 2.51 4.76 6.28
CA ARG A 135 3.57 5.71 6.58
C ARG A 135 4.93 5.17 6.13
N LEU A 136 5.60 5.94 5.26
CA LEU A 136 6.89 5.59 4.68
C LEU A 136 8.02 6.21 5.50
N ARG A 137 8.97 5.40 5.92
CA ARG A 137 10.10 5.80 6.77
C ARG A 137 11.27 6.22 5.90
N TYR A 138 11.78 7.41 6.18
CA TYR A 138 12.97 7.94 5.51
C TYR A 138 14.24 7.34 6.09
N GLY A 139 15.22 7.02 5.25
CA GLY A 139 16.56 6.60 5.64
C GLY A 139 17.17 5.64 4.63
N ARG A 140 18.48 5.40 4.77
CA ARG A 140 19.17 4.37 3.98
C ARG A 140 18.89 2.99 4.51
N ALA A 141 18.56 2.05 3.64
CA ALA A 141 18.34 0.66 4.02
C ALA A 141 19.57 -0.01 4.63
N ALA A 142 20.79 0.44 4.26
CA ALA A 142 22.04 0.00 4.88
C ALA A 142 22.20 0.46 6.34
N GLU A 143 21.56 1.56 6.72
CA GLU A 143 21.64 2.13 8.07
C GLU A 143 20.44 1.70 8.92
N THR A 144 19.29 1.49 8.28
CA THR A 144 18.07 0.98 8.94
C THR A 144 17.28 0.08 8.01
N THR A 145 17.04 -1.15 8.43
CA THR A 145 16.24 -2.13 7.69
C THR A 145 14.77 -1.74 7.56
N LEU A 146 14.34 -0.72 8.31
CA LEU A 146 12.96 -0.22 8.30
C LEU A 146 12.75 0.98 7.38
N ALA A 147 13.80 1.47 6.68
CA ALA A 147 13.66 2.56 5.73
C ALA A 147 12.87 2.12 4.51
N ASP A 148 11.93 2.94 4.08
CA ASP A 148 11.09 2.69 2.91
C ASP A 148 11.46 3.58 1.73
N TRP A 149 12.07 4.74 1.98
CA TRP A 149 12.53 5.63 0.94
C TRP A 149 13.72 6.49 1.36
N TYR A 150 14.46 6.96 0.35
CA TYR A 150 15.65 7.76 0.54
C TYR A 150 15.88 8.73 -0.62
N VAL A 151 16.59 9.81 -0.37
CA VAL A 151 17.07 10.76 -1.39
C VAL A 151 18.59 10.79 -1.38
N ASP A 152 19.20 10.33 -2.44
CA ASP A 152 20.60 10.59 -2.71
C ASP A 152 20.73 11.93 -3.45
N ARG A 153 21.07 12.98 -2.68
CA ARG A 153 21.18 14.34 -3.21
C ARG A 153 22.35 14.49 -4.17
N ALA A 154 23.43 13.74 -3.97
CA ALA A 154 24.61 13.80 -4.82
C ALA A 154 24.37 13.14 -6.18
N ALA A 155 23.62 12.04 -6.19
CA ALA A 155 23.26 11.35 -7.40
C ALA A 155 22.00 11.93 -8.07
N GLY A 156 21.24 12.81 -7.41
CA GLY A 156 19.95 13.28 -7.91
C GLY A 156 18.93 12.15 -8.00
N LEU A 157 18.91 11.28 -7.01
CA LEU A 157 18.13 10.05 -7.02
C LEU A 157 17.16 10.02 -5.84
N VAL A 158 15.91 9.67 -6.11
CA VAL A 158 14.90 9.35 -5.11
C VAL A 158 14.59 7.86 -5.22
N GLU A 159 14.79 7.12 -4.15
CA GLU A 159 14.56 5.68 -4.08
C GLU A 159 13.40 5.38 -3.14
N LEU A 160 12.56 4.43 -3.54
CA LEU A 160 11.41 3.97 -2.80
C LEU A 160 11.35 2.45 -2.86
N ARG A 161 11.08 1.79 -1.74
CA ARG A 161 10.72 0.38 -1.69
C ARG A 161 9.38 0.20 -1.00
N LEU A 162 8.52 -0.58 -1.58
CA LEU A 162 7.19 -0.89 -1.05
C LEU A 162 7.06 -2.40 -0.87
N ALA A 163 6.73 -2.82 0.34
CA ALA A 163 6.41 -4.22 0.57
C ALA A 163 5.19 -4.62 -0.26
N TRP A 164 5.21 -5.79 -0.89
CA TRP A 164 4.13 -6.27 -1.75
C TRP A 164 2.76 -6.23 -1.07
N GLY A 165 2.70 -6.58 0.22
CA GLY A 165 1.47 -6.53 0.98
C GLY A 165 0.88 -5.12 1.20
N LEU A 166 1.67 -4.05 1.06
CA LEU A 166 1.16 -2.67 1.07
C LEU A 166 0.42 -2.31 -0.21
N LEU A 167 0.75 -2.97 -1.31
CA LEU A 167 0.13 -2.83 -2.63
C LEU A 167 -0.97 -3.86 -2.89
N ASN A 168 -1.47 -4.52 -1.85
CA ASN A 168 -2.46 -5.60 -1.94
C ASN A 168 -2.04 -6.77 -2.87
N VAL A 169 -0.74 -6.95 -3.10
CA VAL A 169 -0.22 -8.15 -3.74
C VAL A 169 -0.26 -9.27 -2.72
N THR A 170 -1.11 -10.25 -2.95
CA THR A 170 -1.35 -11.36 -2.02
C THR A 170 -0.36 -12.50 -2.22
N ASP A 171 0.10 -12.67 -3.45
CA ASP A 171 1.16 -13.63 -3.81
C ASP A 171 2.05 -13.05 -4.91
N PRO A 172 3.20 -12.48 -4.55
CA PRO A 172 4.12 -11.94 -5.55
C PRO A 172 4.74 -13.02 -6.43
N SER A 173 4.84 -14.28 -5.97
CA SER A 173 5.43 -15.37 -6.76
C SER A 173 4.64 -15.68 -8.02
N SER A 174 3.34 -15.47 -8.00
CA SER A 174 2.41 -15.71 -9.11
C SER A 174 1.79 -14.44 -9.69
N ARG A 175 2.21 -13.26 -9.23
CA ARG A 175 1.59 -11.96 -9.57
C ARG A 175 0.10 -11.92 -9.24
N THR A 176 -0.29 -12.44 -8.07
CA THR A 176 -1.68 -12.43 -7.62
C THR A 176 -1.93 -11.24 -6.70
N VAL A 177 -2.99 -10.49 -7.01
CA VAL A 177 -3.42 -9.30 -6.27
C VAL A 177 -4.86 -9.45 -5.79
N LEU A 178 -5.27 -8.65 -4.82
CA LEU A 178 -6.69 -8.49 -4.51
C LEU A 178 -7.41 -7.90 -5.72
N ALA A 179 -8.48 -8.55 -6.19
CA ALA A 179 -9.28 -8.06 -7.31
C ALA A 179 -10.50 -7.28 -6.82
N ARG A 180 -11.08 -7.76 -5.75
CA ARG A 180 -12.31 -7.18 -5.22
C ARG A 180 -12.39 -7.41 -3.72
N ILE A 181 -12.85 -6.38 -3.04
CA ILE A 181 -13.27 -6.45 -1.66
C ILE A 181 -14.80 -6.35 -1.69
N ALA A 182 -15.50 -7.44 -1.43
CA ALA A 182 -16.97 -7.50 -1.49
C ALA A 182 -17.56 -7.88 -0.14
N PRO A 183 -18.71 -7.26 0.24
CA PRO A 183 -19.47 -7.71 1.42
C PRO A 183 -20.18 -9.05 1.15
N PRO A 184 -20.48 -9.84 2.20
CA PRO A 184 -19.82 -9.85 3.48
C PRO A 184 -18.58 -10.74 3.44
N ASP A 185 -17.41 -10.22 3.74
CA ASP A 185 -16.17 -10.96 4.04
C ASP A 185 -15.54 -11.77 2.89
N ARG A 186 -15.82 -11.47 1.62
CA ARG A 186 -15.21 -12.19 0.50
C ARG A 186 -14.21 -11.32 -0.22
N PHE A 187 -12.95 -11.66 -0.03
CA PHE A 187 -11.87 -11.20 -0.90
C PHE A 187 -11.79 -12.12 -2.12
N THR A 188 -11.73 -11.53 -3.30
CA THR A 188 -11.34 -12.26 -4.51
C THR A 188 -9.96 -11.81 -4.93
N VAL A 189 -9.24 -12.70 -5.56
CA VAL A 189 -7.91 -12.44 -6.10
C VAL A 189 -7.92 -12.63 -7.61
N THR A 190 -7.00 -11.95 -8.28
CA THR A 190 -6.76 -12.11 -9.71
C THR A 190 -5.27 -12.04 -9.99
N ARG A 191 -4.84 -12.52 -11.14
CA ARG A 191 -3.50 -12.26 -11.64
C ARG A 191 -3.46 -10.88 -12.27
N THR A 192 -2.36 -10.16 -12.04
CA THR A 192 -2.04 -8.91 -12.73
C THR A 192 -0.92 -9.13 -13.74
N ASP A 193 -0.91 -8.32 -14.79
CA ASP A 193 0.20 -8.29 -15.75
C ASP A 193 1.45 -7.61 -15.15
N GLY A 194 1.27 -6.87 -14.07
CA GLY A 194 2.35 -6.15 -13.39
C GLY A 194 1.87 -4.84 -12.78
N VAL A 195 2.81 -3.92 -12.57
CA VAL A 195 2.53 -2.58 -12.02
C VAL A 195 2.87 -1.52 -13.05
N ARG A 196 1.99 -0.51 -13.20
CA ARG A 196 2.27 0.70 -13.98
C ARG A 196 2.42 1.87 -13.04
N ILE A 197 3.38 2.74 -13.30
CA ILE A 197 3.76 3.81 -12.38
C ILE A 197 3.76 5.14 -13.11
N GLY A 198 2.95 6.09 -12.60
CA GLY A 198 3.00 7.49 -12.98
C GLY A 198 3.70 8.32 -11.93
N VAL A 199 4.46 9.35 -12.32
CA VAL A 199 5.23 10.18 -11.37
C VAL A 199 5.02 11.65 -11.65
N ALA A 200 4.58 12.41 -10.64
CA ALA A 200 4.52 13.86 -10.66
C ALA A 200 5.61 14.47 -9.78
N ALA A 201 6.36 15.42 -10.31
CA ALA A 201 7.19 16.34 -9.55
C ALA A 201 6.40 17.63 -9.31
N VAL A 202 6.23 18.02 -8.07
CA VAL A 202 5.39 19.15 -7.64
C VAL A 202 6.24 20.17 -6.93
N ARG A 203 6.15 21.44 -7.33
CA ARG A 203 6.85 22.53 -6.65
C ARG A 203 6.34 22.69 -5.23
N ARG A 204 7.25 22.91 -4.29
CA ARG A 204 6.87 23.16 -2.89
C ARG A 204 6.33 24.56 -2.67
N SER A 205 6.75 25.53 -3.48
CA SER A 205 6.42 26.94 -3.31
C SER A 205 4.95 27.28 -3.59
N ASP A 206 4.36 26.61 -4.58
CA ASP A 206 3.03 26.93 -5.11
C ASP A 206 2.16 25.70 -5.39
N ALA A 207 2.66 24.52 -5.04
CA ALA A 207 2.03 23.22 -5.31
C ALA A 207 1.71 22.96 -6.81
N SER A 208 2.29 23.71 -7.73
CA SER A 208 2.12 23.47 -9.17
C SER A 208 2.89 22.25 -9.63
N VAL A 209 2.35 21.54 -10.62
CA VAL A 209 3.03 20.41 -11.22
C VAL A 209 4.19 20.89 -12.09
N ARG A 210 5.41 20.57 -11.71
CA ARG A 210 6.64 20.90 -12.41
C ARG A 210 6.85 19.99 -13.61
N ALA A 211 6.57 18.71 -13.42
CA ALA A 211 6.62 17.70 -14.45
C ALA A 211 5.65 16.56 -14.13
N TRP A 212 5.10 15.99 -15.16
CA TRP A 212 4.28 14.80 -15.10
C TRP A 212 4.82 13.75 -16.08
N LEU A 213 5.17 12.60 -15.55
CA LEU A 213 5.49 11.41 -16.32
C LEU A 213 4.31 10.45 -16.20
N PRO A 214 3.48 10.31 -17.24
CA PRO A 214 2.38 9.36 -17.24
C PRO A 214 2.90 7.93 -17.12
N PRO A 215 2.04 6.96 -16.74
CA PRO A 215 2.43 5.56 -16.67
C PRO A 215 3.08 5.09 -17.97
N GLY A 216 4.26 4.48 -17.80
CA GLY A 216 5.01 3.83 -18.85
C GLY A 216 4.52 2.40 -19.10
N PRO A 217 5.35 1.57 -19.75
CA PRO A 217 5.09 0.14 -19.89
C PRO A 217 4.90 -0.53 -18.55
N THR A 218 4.06 -1.56 -18.52
CA THR A 218 3.85 -2.39 -17.33
C THR A 218 5.15 -3.05 -16.89
N TYR A 219 5.53 -2.86 -15.64
CA TYR A 219 6.60 -3.60 -15.00
C TYR A 219 6.07 -4.97 -14.58
N ALA A 220 6.32 -5.98 -15.40
CA ALA A 220 6.00 -7.37 -15.12
C ALA A 220 7.17 -8.02 -14.38
N TRP A 221 7.10 -8.12 -13.06
CA TRP A 221 8.17 -8.77 -12.31
C TRP A 221 8.20 -10.29 -12.59
N PRO A 222 9.39 -10.91 -12.50
CA PRO A 222 9.51 -12.35 -12.71
C PRO A 222 8.66 -13.14 -11.72
N THR A 223 7.93 -14.12 -12.21
CA THR A 223 7.29 -15.12 -11.35
C THR A 223 8.31 -16.17 -10.93
N TRP A 224 8.10 -16.78 -9.76
CA TRP A 224 8.95 -17.88 -9.30
C TRP A 224 8.09 -19.03 -8.78
N GLU A 225 8.67 -20.19 -8.67
CA GLU A 225 7.96 -21.35 -8.13
C GLU A 225 7.48 -21.07 -6.72
N THR A 226 6.27 -21.51 -6.42
CA THR A 226 5.75 -21.45 -5.06
C THR A 226 6.73 -22.18 -4.14
N PRO A 227 7.14 -21.58 -3.02
CA PRO A 227 8.05 -22.24 -2.09
C PRO A 227 7.51 -23.60 -1.71
N VAL A 228 8.34 -24.64 -1.86
CA VAL A 228 8.02 -25.96 -1.34
C VAL A 228 8.04 -25.83 0.19
N TRP A 229 6.88 -25.94 0.80
CA TRP A 229 6.76 -25.91 2.25
C TRP A 229 7.31 -27.21 2.82
N HIS A 230 8.41 -27.11 3.55
CA HIS A 230 8.82 -28.16 4.44
C HIS A 230 8.32 -27.82 5.84
N GLU A 231 7.34 -28.57 6.30
CA GLU A 231 6.89 -28.43 7.68
C GLU A 231 8.05 -28.83 8.60
N ARG A 232 8.61 -27.85 9.30
CA ARG A 232 9.60 -28.07 10.33
C ARG A 232 8.95 -27.92 11.68
N LEU A 233 8.49 -29.04 12.26
CA LEU A 233 7.93 -29.06 13.59
C LEU A 233 9.00 -28.63 14.61
N LYS A 234 8.64 -27.70 15.48
CA LYS A 234 9.54 -27.28 16.56
C LYS A 234 9.74 -28.45 17.55
N PRO A 235 10.92 -28.57 18.19
CA PRO A 235 11.13 -29.62 19.20
C PRO A 235 10.05 -29.65 20.29
N ALA A 236 9.51 -28.50 20.67
CA ALA A 236 8.41 -28.42 21.63
C ALA A 236 7.13 -29.14 21.16
N TYR A 237 6.89 -29.28 19.86
CA TYR A 237 5.74 -30.02 19.33
C TYR A 237 5.80 -31.50 19.75
N PHE A 238 6.95 -32.13 19.58
CA PHE A 238 7.13 -33.55 19.96
C PHE A 238 7.02 -33.79 21.45
N ALA A 239 7.52 -32.84 22.26
CA ALA A 239 7.36 -32.91 23.71
C ALA A 239 5.89 -32.78 24.13
N LEU A 240 5.13 -31.88 23.50
CA LEU A 240 3.71 -31.71 23.76
C LEU A 240 2.89 -32.87 23.24
N GLN A 241 3.23 -33.42 22.07
CA GLN A 241 2.57 -34.59 21.49
C GLN A 241 2.67 -35.80 22.42
N SER A 242 3.85 -36.04 23.03
CA SER A 242 4.05 -37.13 23.99
C SER A 242 3.23 -36.94 25.25
N LEU A 243 3.06 -35.70 25.69
CA LEU A 243 2.24 -35.39 26.88
C LEU A 243 0.73 -35.54 26.58
N TRP A 244 0.26 -35.15 25.40
CA TRP A 244 -1.16 -35.26 25.04
C TRP A 244 -1.56 -36.68 24.62
N GLY A 245 -0.65 -37.49 24.14
CA GLY A 245 -0.90 -38.88 23.76
C GLY A 245 -1.08 -39.82 24.97
N THR A 246 -0.91 -39.29 26.18
CA THR A 246 -1.07 -40.03 27.46
C THR A 246 -2.41 -39.75 28.16
N TRP A 247 -3.33 -38.99 27.50
CA TRP A 247 -4.69 -38.70 28.03
C TRP A 247 -5.77 -39.50 27.25
#